data_b972906500b7dccea475c91e091b1620
#
_entry.id   b972906500b7dccea475c91e091b1620
#
_cell.length_a   1.000
_cell.length_b   1.000
_cell.length_c   1.000
_cell.angle_alpha   90.00
_cell.angle_beta   90.00
_cell.angle_gamma   90.00
#
_symmetry.space_group_name_H-M   'P 1'
#
loop_
_entity.id
_entity.type
_entity.pdbx_description
1 polymer ?
#
loop_
_entity_poly.entity_id
_entity_poly.type
_entity_poly.pdbx_seq_one_letter_code
_entity_poly.pdbx_strand_id
1 'polypeptide(L)'
;MSIAGLDLLVLEVNNLEESLHFYSDQLGFEISKHTPDSEPPMATLRGGKLKLTLAQHLETMLRRGRGVNFFLGVDDVDQYYRELTERDVEVHPPTDEGWGGRFITVQDPDKYRLFFVTWFDESAKAKEF
;
A
#
# COMPACT_ATOMS: atom_id res chain seq x y z
N MET A 1 0.42 -25.59 -14.24
CA MET A 1 0.92 -24.25 -14.00
C MET A 1 1.42 -24.12 -12.57
N SER A 2 2.56 -23.50 -12.38
CA SER A 2 3.25 -23.53 -11.09
C SER A 2 3.55 -22.12 -10.53
N ILE A 3 2.69 -21.14 -10.81
CA ILE A 3 2.84 -19.82 -10.21
C ILE A 3 2.49 -19.93 -8.72
N ALA A 4 3.42 -19.52 -7.86
CA ALA A 4 3.23 -19.61 -6.41
C ALA A 4 2.55 -18.37 -5.82
N GLY A 5 2.68 -17.24 -6.50
CA GLY A 5 2.10 -15.99 -6.02
C GLY A 5 3.00 -14.80 -6.29
N LEU A 6 2.66 -13.68 -5.70
CA LEU A 6 3.46 -12.46 -5.81
C LEU A 6 4.54 -12.46 -4.73
N ASP A 7 5.81 -12.51 -5.13
CA ASP A 7 6.92 -12.52 -4.18
C ASP A 7 7.31 -11.12 -3.72
N LEU A 8 7.26 -10.16 -4.64
CA LEU A 8 7.75 -8.81 -4.39
C LEU A 8 7.02 -7.82 -5.28
N LEU A 9 6.63 -6.69 -4.72
CA LEU A 9 6.10 -5.56 -5.46
C LEU A 9 7.13 -4.44 -5.43
N VAL A 10 7.49 -3.92 -6.59
CA VAL A 10 8.40 -2.79 -6.69
C VAL A 10 7.61 -1.57 -7.18
N LEU A 11 7.63 -0.49 -6.41
CA LEU A 11 7.05 0.78 -6.81
C LEU A 11 8.16 1.78 -7.12
N GLU A 12 8.11 2.37 -8.29
CA GLU A 12 8.98 3.50 -8.61
C GLU A 12 8.38 4.75 -8.00
N VAL A 13 9.20 5.50 -7.27
CA VAL A 13 8.75 6.68 -6.53
C VAL A 13 9.60 7.89 -6.91
N ASN A 14 9.04 9.08 -6.75
CA ASN A 14 9.77 10.32 -7.07
C ASN A 14 10.74 10.73 -5.97
N ASN A 15 10.39 10.47 -4.71
CA ASN A 15 11.20 10.86 -3.57
C ASN A 15 11.15 9.74 -2.53
N LEU A 16 12.29 9.04 -2.36
CA LEU A 16 12.33 7.89 -1.46
C LEU A 16 12.02 8.25 -0.03
N GLU A 17 12.57 9.35 0.48
CA GLU A 17 12.36 9.71 1.89
C GLU A 17 10.90 10.09 2.18
N GLU A 18 10.25 10.79 1.26
CA GLU A 18 8.83 11.11 1.38
C GLU A 18 7.98 9.84 1.38
N SER A 19 8.28 8.91 0.48
CA SER A 19 7.56 7.64 0.40
C SER A 19 7.82 6.76 1.62
N LEU A 20 9.03 6.75 2.16
CA LEU A 20 9.34 6.03 3.40
C LEU A 20 8.56 6.59 4.57
N HIS A 21 8.48 7.91 4.69
CA HIS A 21 7.66 8.54 5.72
C HIS A 21 6.21 8.06 5.61
N PHE A 22 5.67 8.07 4.40
CA PHE A 22 4.29 7.65 4.18
C PHE A 22 4.08 6.17 4.53
N TYR A 23 4.86 5.28 3.93
CA TYR A 23 4.64 3.83 4.11
C TYR A 23 5.04 3.34 5.50
N SER A 24 6.12 3.85 6.07
CA SER A 24 6.59 3.39 7.37
C SER A 24 5.96 4.16 8.52
N ASP A 25 6.13 5.48 8.56
CA ASP A 25 5.68 6.27 9.70
C ASP A 25 4.16 6.41 9.75
N GLN A 26 3.51 6.60 8.61
CA GLN A 26 2.07 6.82 8.56
C GLN A 26 1.28 5.52 8.43
N LEU A 27 1.64 4.64 7.48
CA LEU A 27 0.89 3.40 7.28
C LEU A 27 1.30 2.27 8.21
N GLY A 28 2.53 2.28 8.73
CA GLY A 28 2.97 1.27 9.67
C GLY A 28 3.75 0.12 9.08
N PHE A 29 4.23 0.23 7.83
CA PHE A 29 5.11 -0.77 7.25
C PHE A 29 6.45 -0.78 7.97
N GLU A 30 7.06 -1.94 8.08
CA GLU A 30 8.35 -2.12 8.72
C GLU A 30 9.47 -2.07 7.67
N ILE A 31 10.46 -1.20 7.88
CA ILE A 31 11.61 -1.11 6.97
C ILE A 31 12.54 -2.29 7.27
N SER A 32 12.79 -3.14 6.27
CA SER A 32 13.70 -4.26 6.39
C SER A 32 15.07 -3.99 5.77
N LYS A 33 15.16 -3.04 4.83
CA LYS A 33 16.40 -2.66 4.19
C LYS A 33 16.28 -1.24 3.65
N HIS A 34 17.34 -0.44 3.81
CA HIS A 34 17.36 0.94 3.33
C HIS A 34 18.75 1.24 2.77
N THR A 35 18.82 1.50 1.46
CA THR A 35 20.06 1.80 0.76
C THR A 35 19.91 3.13 0.02
N PRO A 36 19.99 4.27 0.76
CA PRO A 36 19.77 5.60 0.17
C PRO A 36 20.87 6.01 -0.81
N ASP A 37 22.04 5.42 -0.71
CA ASP A 37 23.19 5.77 -1.56
C ASP A 37 23.39 4.81 -2.72
N SER A 38 22.51 3.82 -2.88
CA SER A 38 22.57 2.93 -4.03
C SER A 38 22.04 3.62 -5.30
N GLU A 39 22.25 3.01 -6.45
CA GLU A 39 21.79 3.55 -7.73
C GLU A 39 20.85 2.53 -8.38
N PRO A 40 19.52 2.77 -8.33
CA PRO A 40 18.83 3.90 -7.68
C PRO A 40 18.77 3.75 -6.17
N PRO A 41 18.49 4.85 -5.44
CA PRO A 41 18.18 4.75 -4.01
C PRO A 41 16.97 3.87 -3.77
N MET A 42 17.05 2.97 -2.80
CA MET A 42 16.01 1.96 -2.58
C MET A 42 15.74 1.71 -1.10
N ALA A 43 14.55 1.20 -0.83
CA ALA A 43 14.19 0.66 0.48
C ALA A 43 13.21 -0.49 0.29
N THR A 44 13.32 -1.49 1.15
CA THR A 44 12.37 -2.61 1.18
C THR A 44 11.65 -2.62 2.52
N LEU A 45 10.33 -2.79 2.45
CA LEU A 45 9.45 -2.75 3.60
C LEU A 45 8.58 -4.00 3.65
N ARG A 46 8.06 -4.29 4.83
CA ARG A 46 7.12 -5.38 5.02
C ARG A 46 5.85 -4.89 5.69
N GLY A 47 4.71 -5.34 5.19
CA GLY A 47 3.41 -5.14 5.80
C GLY A 47 2.66 -6.47 5.72
N GLY A 48 2.52 -7.17 6.85
CA GLY A 48 1.97 -8.52 6.83
C GLY A 48 2.78 -9.44 5.94
N LYS A 49 2.13 -10.04 4.95
CA LYS A 49 2.80 -10.91 3.98
C LYS A 49 3.33 -10.16 2.76
N LEU A 50 3.05 -8.88 2.65
CA LEU A 50 3.48 -8.08 1.52
C LEU A 50 4.92 -7.63 1.71
N LYS A 51 5.74 -7.86 0.69
CA LYS A 51 7.09 -7.32 0.59
C LYS A 51 7.08 -6.27 -0.49
N LEU A 52 7.45 -5.05 -0.13
CA LEU A 52 7.38 -3.89 -1.00
C LEU A 52 8.74 -3.22 -1.08
N THR A 53 9.24 -3.03 -2.31
CA THR A 53 10.46 -2.26 -2.53
C THR A 53 10.12 -0.94 -3.19
N LEU A 54 10.63 0.16 -2.63
CA LEU A 54 10.52 1.49 -3.21
C LEU A 54 11.85 1.81 -3.89
N ALA A 55 11.78 2.23 -5.16
CA ALA A 55 12.98 2.57 -5.93
C ALA A 55 12.81 3.98 -6.50
N GLN A 56 13.75 4.87 -6.18
CA GLN A 56 13.63 6.26 -6.60
C GLN A 56 14.09 6.43 -8.03
N HIS A 57 13.17 6.89 -8.88
CA HIS A 57 13.45 7.23 -10.28
C HIS A 57 12.93 8.64 -10.53
N LEU A 58 13.79 9.51 -11.01
CA LEU A 58 13.48 10.92 -11.21
C LEU A 58 12.90 11.23 -12.59
N GLU A 59 12.37 10.25 -13.27
CA GLU A 59 11.71 10.46 -14.56
C GLU A 59 10.35 11.12 -14.31
N THR A 60 10.27 12.41 -14.57
CA THR A 60 9.23 13.29 -14.07
C THR A 60 7.93 13.27 -14.87
N MET A 61 7.90 12.63 -16.03
CA MET A 61 6.74 12.70 -16.92
C MET A 61 5.76 11.55 -16.77
N LEU A 62 6.04 10.60 -15.89
CA LEU A 62 5.20 9.43 -15.70
C LEU A 62 4.05 9.74 -14.74
N ARG A 63 2.86 9.33 -15.11
CA ARG A 63 1.69 9.34 -14.21
C ARG A 63 1.73 8.05 -13.41
N ARG A 64 2.51 8.06 -12.34
CA ARG A 64 2.62 6.90 -11.45
C ARG A 64 1.27 6.59 -10.83
N GLY A 65 1.05 5.34 -10.50
CA GLY A 65 -0.16 4.87 -9.87
C GLY A 65 -1.37 4.74 -10.78
N ARG A 66 -1.27 5.19 -12.03
CA ARG A 66 -2.39 5.10 -12.95
C ARG A 66 -2.59 3.65 -13.41
N GLY A 67 -3.84 3.18 -13.29
CA GLY A 67 -4.20 1.86 -13.77
C GLY A 67 -3.86 0.72 -12.81
N VAL A 68 -3.30 1.03 -11.64
CA VAL A 68 -2.96 0.02 -10.63
C VAL A 68 -3.64 0.37 -9.32
N ASN A 69 -4.32 -0.60 -8.73
CA ASN A 69 -4.95 -0.48 -7.43
C ASN A 69 -4.48 -1.64 -6.55
N PHE A 70 -4.11 -1.34 -5.32
CA PHE A 70 -3.68 -2.36 -4.37
C PHE A 70 -4.77 -2.61 -3.35
N PHE A 71 -5.18 -3.85 -3.19
CA PHE A 71 -6.14 -4.25 -2.17
C PHE A 71 -5.37 -4.99 -1.09
N LEU A 72 -5.25 -4.36 0.07
CA LEU A 72 -4.52 -4.89 1.21
C LEU A 72 -5.50 -5.28 2.29
N GLY A 73 -5.46 -6.53 2.74
CA GLY A 73 -6.33 -7.01 3.79
C GLY A 73 -5.90 -6.48 5.15
N VAL A 74 -6.84 -6.00 5.95
CA VAL A 74 -6.61 -5.64 7.34
C VAL A 74 -7.68 -6.31 8.20
N ASP A 75 -7.32 -6.69 9.42
CA ASP A 75 -8.23 -7.42 10.29
C ASP A 75 -9.42 -6.58 10.73
N ASP A 76 -9.19 -5.30 11.03
CA ASP A 76 -10.23 -4.38 11.49
C ASP A 76 -10.00 -3.02 10.84
N VAL A 77 -10.72 -2.76 9.76
CA VAL A 77 -10.53 -1.52 9.00
C VAL A 77 -10.97 -0.29 9.78
N ASP A 78 -11.95 -0.41 10.69
CA ASP A 78 -12.37 0.71 11.51
C ASP A 78 -11.27 1.13 12.49
N GLN A 79 -10.59 0.17 13.09
CA GLN A 79 -9.45 0.45 13.94
C GLN A 79 -8.30 1.06 13.16
N TYR A 80 -8.01 0.51 11.98
CA TYR A 80 -6.94 1.02 11.13
C TYR A 80 -7.24 2.45 10.68
N TYR A 81 -8.50 2.74 10.36
CA TYR A 81 -8.94 4.09 10.04
C TYR A 81 -8.62 5.06 11.17
N ARG A 82 -8.91 4.68 12.42
CA ARG A 82 -8.60 5.52 13.57
C ARG A 82 -7.10 5.75 13.73
N GLU A 83 -6.29 4.71 13.55
CA GLU A 83 -4.84 4.81 13.60
C GLU A 83 -4.29 5.77 12.55
N LEU A 84 -4.79 5.66 11.31
CA LEU A 84 -4.37 6.54 10.22
C LEU A 84 -4.76 7.99 10.50
N THR A 85 -5.96 8.21 11.02
CA THR A 85 -6.43 9.56 11.37
C THR A 85 -5.54 10.18 12.45
N GLU A 86 -5.13 9.39 13.43
CA GLU A 86 -4.22 9.86 14.49
C GLU A 86 -2.83 10.20 13.95
N ARG A 87 -2.43 9.61 12.82
CA ARG A 87 -1.14 9.87 12.17
C ARG A 87 -1.26 10.92 11.06
N ASP A 88 -2.35 11.66 11.04
CA ASP A 88 -2.62 12.73 10.08
C ASP A 88 -2.67 12.26 8.62
N VAL A 89 -3.08 11.03 8.40
CA VAL A 89 -3.31 10.52 7.04
C VAL A 89 -4.68 10.97 6.57
N GLU A 90 -4.76 11.54 5.38
CA GLU A 90 -6.03 11.92 4.77
C GLU A 90 -6.76 10.68 4.29
N VAL A 91 -7.90 10.39 4.89
CA VAL A 91 -8.67 9.18 4.60
C VAL A 91 -10.14 9.42 4.94
N HIS A 92 -11.04 8.92 4.09
CA HIS A 92 -12.48 8.97 4.35
C HIS A 92 -12.89 7.84 5.31
N PRO A 93 -14.01 8.02 6.05
CA PRO A 93 -14.53 6.93 6.90
C PRO A 93 -14.80 5.67 6.10
N PRO A 94 -14.67 4.49 6.75
CA PRO A 94 -14.92 3.22 6.06
C PRO A 94 -16.34 3.11 5.51
N THR A 95 -16.46 2.45 4.36
CA THR A 95 -17.74 2.16 3.72
C THR A 95 -17.83 0.68 3.37
N ASP A 96 -19.07 0.18 3.39
CA ASP A 96 -19.37 -1.19 2.97
C ASP A 96 -19.67 -1.19 1.47
N GLU A 97 -19.13 -2.18 0.78
CA GLU A 97 -19.34 -2.31 -0.65
C GLU A 97 -19.93 -3.66 -1.04
N GLY A 98 -20.71 -3.64 -2.14
CA GLY A 98 -21.39 -4.84 -2.62
C GLY A 98 -20.47 -5.95 -3.06
N TRP A 99 -19.18 -5.67 -3.29
CA TRP A 99 -18.23 -6.69 -3.65
C TRP A 99 -17.70 -7.50 -2.46
N GLY A 100 -18.22 -7.27 -1.27
CA GLY A 100 -18.00 -8.18 -0.14
C GLY A 100 -17.03 -7.71 0.93
N GLY A 101 -16.76 -6.42 1.01
CA GLY A 101 -15.83 -5.89 2.01
C GLY A 101 -16.19 -4.51 2.51
N ARG A 102 -15.59 -4.16 3.65
CA ARG A 102 -15.61 -2.82 4.20
C ARG A 102 -14.22 -2.22 4.01
N PHE A 103 -14.13 -1.03 3.47
CA PHE A 103 -12.84 -0.53 3.03
C PHE A 103 -12.63 0.97 3.24
N ILE A 104 -11.36 1.36 3.21
CA ILE A 104 -10.90 2.74 3.09
C ILE A 104 -9.94 2.83 1.92
N THR A 105 -9.81 4.02 1.34
CA THR A 105 -8.86 4.28 0.26
C THR A 105 -7.87 5.35 0.71
N VAL A 106 -6.59 5.11 0.43
CA VAL A 106 -5.51 6.05 0.74
C VAL A 106 -4.67 6.23 -0.53
N GLN A 107 -4.26 7.46 -0.80
CA GLN A 107 -3.36 7.76 -1.90
C GLN A 107 -1.96 8.04 -1.37
N ASP A 108 -0.96 7.42 -1.97
CA ASP A 108 0.43 7.67 -1.57
C ASP A 108 0.97 8.94 -2.25
N PRO A 109 2.20 9.39 -1.93
CA PRO A 109 2.75 10.61 -2.53
C PRO A 109 2.87 10.58 -4.05
N ASP A 110 2.97 9.42 -4.66
CA ASP A 110 3.08 9.26 -6.12
C ASP A 110 1.74 8.95 -6.79
N LYS A 111 0.63 9.07 -6.05
CA LYS A 111 -0.72 8.83 -6.54
C LYS A 111 -1.08 7.36 -6.72
N TYR A 112 -0.31 6.44 -6.16
CA TYR A 112 -0.74 5.04 -6.07
C TYR A 112 -1.91 4.96 -5.08
N ARG A 113 -2.96 4.22 -5.46
CA ARG A 113 -4.14 4.06 -4.61
C ARG A 113 -4.08 2.72 -3.89
N LEU A 114 -4.24 2.80 -2.56
CA LEU A 114 -4.27 1.63 -1.70
C LEU A 114 -5.66 1.50 -1.08
N PHE A 115 -6.23 0.32 -1.23
CA PHE A 115 -7.51 -0.01 -0.61
C PHE A 115 -7.22 -0.94 0.56
N PHE A 116 -7.59 -0.52 1.76
CA PHE A 116 -7.45 -1.36 2.95
C PHE A 116 -8.81 -1.96 3.25
N VAL A 117 -8.89 -3.29 3.27
CA VAL A 117 -10.16 -4.00 3.24
C VAL A 117 -10.26 -4.99 4.39
N THR A 118 -11.37 -4.96 5.11
CA THR A 118 -11.80 -6.06 5.96
C THR A 118 -12.88 -6.80 5.19
N TRP A 119 -12.59 -8.01 4.76
CA TRP A 119 -13.52 -8.83 3.99
C TRP A 119 -14.62 -9.35 4.92
N PHE A 120 -15.87 -9.38 4.43
CA PHE A 120 -16.97 -9.91 5.23
C PHE A 120 -16.76 -11.40 5.53
N ASP A 121 -16.23 -12.13 4.53
CA ASP A 121 -15.76 -13.50 4.73
C ASP A 121 -14.76 -13.86 3.62
N GLU A 122 -14.03 -14.97 3.78
CA GLU A 122 -13.03 -15.39 2.79
C GLU A 122 -13.67 -15.78 1.45
N SER A 123 -14.91 -16.28 1.47
CA SER A 123 -15.59 -16.64 0.23
C SER A 123 -15.96 -15.40 -0.60
N ALA A 124 -16.27 -14.28 0.04
CA ALA A 124 -16.53 -13.02 -0.65
C ALA A 124 -15.30 -12.56 -1.42
N LYS A 125 -14.13 -12.64 -0.80
CA LYS A 125 -12.86 -12.27 -1.43
C LYS A 125 -12.60 -13.11 -2.69
N ALA A 126 -12.87 -14.40 -2.62
CA ALA A 126 -12.65 -15.31 -3.74
C ALA A 126 -13.66 -15.12 -4.87
N LYS A 127 -14.90 -14.75 -4.55
CA LYS A 127 -16.00 -14.68 -5.54
C LYS A 127 -16.09 -13.33 -6.24
N GLU A 128 -15.81 -12.24 -5.55
CA GLU A 128 -16.07 -10.90 -6.07
C GLU A 128 -14.92 -10.35 -6.91
N PHE A 129 -13.77 -10.96 -6.81
CA PHE A 129 -12.60 -10.63 -7.59
C PHE A 129 -11.99 -11.87 -8.21
#